data_c2ec1cffc1be4f4381b1f3e9918fd08c
#
_entry.id   c2ec1cffc1be4f4381b1f3e9918fd08c
#
_cell.length_a   1.000
_cell.length_b   1.000
_cell.length_c   1.000
_cell.angle_alpha   90.00
_cell.angle_beta   90.00
_cell.angle_gamma   90.00
#
_symmetry.space_group_name_H-M   'P 1'
#
loop_
_entity.id
_entity.type
_entity.pdbx_description
1 polymer ?
#
loop_
_entity_poly.entity_id
_entity_poly.type
_entity_poly.pdbx_seq_one_letter_code
_entity_poly.pdbx_strand_id
1 'polypeptide(L)'
;MCALPNRVLLSTAYFAPVEYFAVLDNCSNMVIEACEQYQKQSYRTRCHILTGSGVLVLTLPVLRGGGSVACSVTGSVTGSVTGSVTGSVTGNITLDPTHKLPISDIRIDYSKPWVLQHERAIEAAYGNSPFFEYYKDEIFAVLDSHIETLLGLNMELTSLLCELCGIEKRFSLSTKYENPQKTEPDTLDLRSAIHPKVSVSNNPFYKEKAYYQVFTNKYGFTPNLSILDLLFNEGPNSVSFL
;
A
#
# COMPACT_ATOMS: atom_id res chain seq x y z
N MET A 1 -5.01 -27.27 -17.08
CA MET A 1 -4.30 -26.16 -16.41
C MET A 1 -4.84 -24.88 -17.00
N CYS A 2 -5.55 -24.03 -16.23
CA CYS A 2 -5.88 -22.70 -16.72
C CYS A 2 -4.55 -21.94 -16.89
N ALA A 3 -4.38 -21.28 -18.04
CA ALA A 3 -3.24 -20.43 -18.28
C ALA A 3 -3.28 -19.29 -17.24
N LEU A 4 -2.11 -18.94 -16.67
CA LEU A 4 -2.00 -17.78 -15.80
C LEU A 4 -2.32 -16.51 -16.62
N PRO A 5 -2.99 -15.52 -16.04
CA PRO A 5 -3.32 -14.28 -16.74
C PRO A 5 -2.04 -13.55 -17.16
N ASN A 6 -2.05 -12.96 -18.35
CA ASN A 6 -0.90 -12.22 -18.87
C ASN A 6 -0.69 -10.87 -18.18
N ARG A 7 -1.71 -10.35 -17.52
CA ARG A 7 -1.67 -9.04 -16.86
C ARG A 7 -2.42 -9.09 -15.54
N VAL A 8 -1.86 -8.44 -14.52
CA VAL A 8 -2.50 -8.31 -13.19
C VAL A 8 -2.63 -6.85 -12.81
N LEU A 9 -3.79 -6.49 -12.29
CA LEU A 9 -4.08 -5.15 -11.78
C LEU A 9 -4.16 -5.21 -10.25
N LEU A 10 -3.32 -4.41 -9.58
CA LEU A 10 -3.20 -4.33 -8.13
C LEU A 10 -3.55 -2.94 -7.62
N SER A 11 -3.94 -2.84 -6.36
CA SER A 11 -3.95 -1.57 -5.63
C SER A 11 -2.59 -1.30 -5.02
N THR A 12 -2.28 -0.03 -4.71
CA THR A 12 -1.15 0.27 -3.84
C THR A 12 -1.37 -0.27 -2.43
N ALA A 13 -0.30 -0.67 -1.72
CA ALA A 13 -0.43 -1.25 -0.38
C ALA A 13 0.72 -0.83 0.54
N TYR A 14 0.38 -0.56 1.81
CA TYR A 14 1.32 -0.22 2.88
C TYR A 14 1.81 -1.51 3.54
N PHE A 15 3.10 -1.78 3.46
CA PHE A 15 3.70 -3.04 3.94
C PHE A 15 2.83 -4.25 3.57
N ALA A 16 2.61 -4.41 2.27
CA ALA A 16 1.65 -5.36 1.69
C ALA A 16 1.80 -6.78 2.24
N PRO A 17 0.73 -7.59 2.23
CA PRO A 17 0.77 -8.97 2.71
C PRO A 17 1.61 -9.87 1.79
N VAL A 18 2.00 -11.03 2.30
CA VAL A 18 2.80 -12.04 1.56
C VAL A 18 2.17 -12.39 0.22
N GLU A 19 0.84 -12.55 0.14
CA GLU A 19 0.13 -12.85 -1.11
C GLU A 19 0.32 -11.78 -2.20
N TYR A 20 0.50 -10.52 -1.81
CA TYR A 20 0.76 -9.43 -2.74
C TYR A 20 2.13 -9.60 -3.40
N PHE A 21 3.14 -9.93 -2.59
CA PHE A 21 4.51 -10.17 -3.07
C PHE A 21 4.62 -11.46 -3.89
N ALA A 22 3.81 -12.48 -3.60
CA ALA A 22 3.69 -13.65 -4.45
C ALA A 22 3.20 -13.31 -5.86
N VAL A 23 2.30 -12.32 -6.00
CA VAL A 23 1.91 -11.80 -7.32
C VAL A 23 3.08 -11.06 -7.97
N LEU A 24 3.81 -10.22 -7.21
CA LEU A 24 4.96 -9.47 -7.73
C LEU A 24 6.10 -10.37 -8.21
N ASP A 25 6.30 -11.52 -7.58
CA ASP A 25 7.31 -12.50 -7.98
C ASP A 25 6.90 -13.32 -9.21
N ASN A 26 5.65 -13.80 -9.24
CA ASN A 26 5.20 -14.79 -10.21
C ASN A 26 4.52 -14.22 -11.47
N CYS A 27 4.25 -12.91 -11.53
CA CYS A 27 3.65 -12.26 -12.70
C CYS A 27 4.65 -11.35 -13.42
N SER A 28 4.66 -11.39 -14.75
CA SER A 28 5.59 -10.57 -15.55
C SER A 28 5.05 -9.20 -15.96
N ASN A 29 3.74 -9.00 -15.90
CA ASN A 29 3.10 -7.76 -16.32
C ASN A 29 2.09 -7.28 -15.27
N MET A 30 2.56 -6.42 -14.38
CA MET A 30 1.75 -5.89 -13.29
C MET A 30 1.56 -4.39 -13.41
N VAL A 31 0.33 -3.97 -13.14
CA VAL A 31 -0.02 -2.56 -13.08
C VAL A 31 -0.59 -2.26 -11.70
N ILE A 32 0.02 -1.29 -11.01
CA ILE A 32 -0.51 -0.75 -9.77
C ILE A 32 -1.39 0.44 -10.10
N GLU A 33 -2.65 0.38 -9.69
CA GLU A 33 -3.65 1.39 -9.99
C GLU A 33 -3.42 2.67 -9.18
N ALA A 34 -2.96 3.73 -9.84
CA ALA A 34 -2.68 5.02 -9.25
C ALA A 34 -3.86 6.00 -9.30
N CYS A 35 -4.88 5.70 -10.12
CA CYS A 35 -6.03 6.57 -10.36
C CYS A 35 -7.31 6.10 -9.67
N GLU A 36 -7.23 5.02 -8.86
CA GLU A 36 -8.40 4.54 -8.10
C GLU A 36 -8.79 5.51 -6.99
N GLN A 37 -10.04 5.38 -6.54
CA GLN A 37 -10.52 6.13 -5.39
C GLN A 37 -10.00 5.52 -4.09
N TYR A 38 -9.62 6.37 -3.14
CA TYR A 38 -9.17 5.93 -1.82
C TYR A 38 -10.24 5.09 -1.10
N GLN A 39 -9.84 3.92 -0.64
CA GLN A 39 -10.70 3.02 0.15
C GLN A 39 -10.19 2.91 1.58
N LYS A 40 -11.08 3.21 2.54
CA LYS A 40 -10.79 3.04 3.98
C LYS A 40 -10.70 1.56 4.35
N GLN A 41 -9.95 1.26 5.42
CA GLN A 41 -9.85 -0.08 6.00
C GLN A 41 -9.34 -1.16 5.01
N SER A 42 -8.46 -0.77 4.10
CA SER A 42 -7.80 -1.64 3.14
C SER A 42 -6.29 -1.67 3.37
N TYR A 43 -5.58 -2.56 2.71
CA TYR A 43 -4.12 -2.62 2.74
C TYR A 43 -3.44 -1.35 2.21
N ARG A 44 -4.15 -0.43 1.56
CA ARG A 44 -3.62 0.86 1.12
C ARG A 44 -3.01 1.69 2.26
N THR A 45 -3.59 1.58 3.47
CA THR A 45 -3.13 2.30 4.67
C THR A 45 -2.93 1.40 5.88
N ARG A 46 -3.00 0.08 5.73
CA ARG A 46 -2.89 -0.87 6.84
C ARG A 46 -1.97 -2.01 6.49
N CYS A 47 -1.29 -2.52 7.51
CA CYS A 47 -0.64 -3.83 7.43
C CYS A 47 -0.91 -4.63 8.70
N HIS A 48 -0.73 -5.93 8.63
CA HIS A 48 -0.91 -6.86 9.74
C HIS A 48 0.45 -7.44 10.12
N ILE A 49 0.85 -7.27 11.36
CA ILE A 49 2.06 -7.87 11.94
C ILE A 49 1.68 -8.80 13.09
N LEU A 50 2.50 -9.81 13.35
CA LEU A 50 2.30 -10.71 14.48
C LEU A 50 3.12 -10.22 15.68
N THR A 51 2.45 -10.05 16.81
CA THR A 51 3.08 -9.62 18.07
C THR A 51 2.86 -10.65 19.18
N GLY A 52 3.51 -10.48 20.31
CA GLY A 52 3.28 -11.30 21.50
C GLY A 52 1.83 -11.27 22.02
N SER A 53 1.01 -10.31 21.60
CA SER A 53 -0.42 -10.18 21.94
C SER A 53 -1.36 -10.63 20.83
N GLY A 54 -0.84 -11.18 19.73
CA GLY A 54 -1.59 -11.57 18.54
C GLY A 54 -1.35 -10.63 17.35
N VAL A 55 -2.23 -10.74 16.36
CA VAL A 55 -2.13 -9.88 15.16
C VAL A 55 -2.44 -8.43 15.51
N LEU A 56 -1.48 -7.56 15.22
CA LEU A 56 -1.59 -6.11 15.36
C LEU A 56 -1.78 -5.46 13.99
N VAL A 57 -2.74 -4.55 13.91
CA VAL A 57 -2.98 -3.76 12.70
C VAL A 57 -2.29 -2.40 12.83
N LEU A 58 -1.23 -2.17 12.06
CA LEU A 58 -0.64 -0.85 11.92
C LEU A 58 -1.46 -0.06 10.90
N THR A 59 -1.81 1.17 11.24
CA THR A 59 -2.63 2.02 10.36
C THR A 59 -1.95 3.35 10.14
N LEU A 60 -1.60 3.64 8.90
CA LEU A 60 -1.04 4.90 8.45
C LEU A 60 -2.14 5.97 8.44
N PRO A 61 -1.98 7.09 9.17
CA PRO A 61 -2.96 8.16 9.18
C PRO A 61 -2.86 9.00 7.91
N VAL A 62 -4.02 9.34 7.34
CA VAL A 62 -4.11 10.20 6.16
C VAL A 62 -4.95 11.44 6.46
N LEU A 63 -4.60 12.56 5.84
CA LEU A 63 -5.36 13.79 5.93
C LEU A 63 -6.74 13.56 5.31
N ARG A 64 -7.79 13.86 6.06
CA ARG A 64 -9.15 13.86 5.52
C ARG A 64 -9.30 15.09 4.64
N GLY A 65 -9.75 14.92 3.41
CA GLY A 65 -10.02 16.03 2.50
C GLY A 65 -10.91 17.09 3.15
N GLY A 66 -10.33 18.22 3.47
CA GLY A 66 -10.87 19.37 4.17
C GLY A 66 -9.84 20.51 4.25
N GLY A 67 -8.60 20.25 3.86
CA GLY A 67 -7.59 21.28 3.65
C GLY A 67 -7.83 21.94 2.29
N SER A 68 -8.01 23.25 2.25
CA SER A 68 -8.03 24.05 1.04
C SER A 68 -6.78 23.73 0.21
N VAL A 69 -6.94 22.93 -0.81
CA VAL A 69 -5.97 22.89 -1.90
C VAL A 69 -6.16 24.21 -2.64
N ALA A 70 -5.27 25.16 -2.45
CA ALA A 70 -5.14 26.27 -3.35
C ALA A 70 -4.69 25.68 -4.70
N CYS A 71 -5.65 25.31 -5.51
CA CYS A 71 -5.40 24.98 -6.91
C CYS A 71 -5.03 26.32 -7.59
N SER A 72 -3.75 26.59 -7.72
CA SER A 72 -3.25 27.62 -8.62
C SER A 72 -3.43 27.13 -10.05
N VAL A 73 -4.63 27.27 -10.57
CA VAL A 73 -4.87 27.12 -12.01
C VAL A 73 -4.30 28.36 -12.67
N THR A 74 -3.06 28.30 -13.14
CA THR A 74 -2.52 29.20 -14.15
C THR A 74 -3.11 28.81 -15.50
N GLY A 75 -4.37 29.12 -15.71
CA GLY A 75 -5.06 29.03 -16.99
C GLY A 75 -5.31 30.45 -17.49
N SER A 76 -4.54 30.89 -18.47
CA SER A 76 -4.78 32.13 -19.19
C SER A 76 -6.12 32.02 -19.94
N VAL A 77 -7.16 32.68 -19.43
CA VAL A 77 -8.39 32.87 -20.17
C VAL A 77 -8.45 34.33 -20.61
N THR A 78 -8.13 34.58 -21.86
CA THR A 78 -8.44 35.82 -22.56
C THR A 78 -9.93 35.82 -22.89
N GLY A 79 -10.70 36.57 -22.09
CA GLY A 79 -12.12 36.81 -22.33
C GLY A 79 -12.55 38.03 -21.53
N SER A 80 -12.75 39.16 -22.26
CA SER A 80 -13.19 40.42 -21.74
C SER A 80 -14.61 40.31 -21.13
N VAL A 81 -14.73 40.55 -19.82
CA VAL A 81 -15.98 41.01 -19.21
C VAL A 81 -15.66 42.00 -18.09
N THR A 82 -16.04 43.27 -18.32
CA THR A 82 -16.05 44.34 -17.35
C THR A 82 -17.10 44.09 -16.27
N GLY A 83 -16.66 43.95 -15.04
CA GLY A 83 -17.55 43.85 -13.88
C GLY A 83 -16.72 43.77 -12.59
N SER A 84 -16.58 44.93 -11.93
CA SER A 84 -15.96 45.05 -10.60
C SER A 84 -16.80 44.32 -9.56
N VAL A 85 -16.23 43.25 -8.95
CA VAL A 85 -16.77 42.65 -7.72
C VAL A 85 -15.62 42.44 -6.75
N THR A 86 -15.46 43.44 -5.86
CA THR A 86 -14.73 43.27 -4.59
C THR A 86 -15.63 42.50 -3.64
N GLY A 87 -15.44 41.22 -3.53
CA GLY A 87 -16.11 40.36 -2.57
C GLY A 87 -15.11 39.33 -2.06
N SER A 88 -14.64 39.51 -0.82
CA SER A 88 -13.92 38.47 -0.08
C SER A 88 -14.90 37.34 0.20
N VAL A 89 -14.84 36.29 -0.61
CA VAL A 89 -15.63 35.05 -0.37
C VAL A 89 -14.80 34.14 0.53
N THR A 90 -14.94 34.34 1.84
CA THR A 90 -14.65 33.32 2.84
C THR A 90 -15.79 32.28 2.81
N GLY A 91 -15.88 31.52 1.74
CA GLY A 91 -16.78 30.40 1.66
C GLY A 91 -16.07 29.15 2.22
N ASN A 92 -16.52 28.64 3.37
CA ASN A 92 -16.27 27.27 3.74
C ASN A 92 -16.89 26.38 2.65
N ILE A 93 -16.09 25.96 1.68
CA ILE A 93 -16.48 24.91 0.75
C ILE A 93 -16.45 23.63 1.59
N THR A 94 -17.60 23.26 2.13
CA THR A 94 -17.87 21.90 2.59
C THR A 94 -17.83 21.03 1.33
N LEU A 95 -16.67 20.44 1.07
CA LEU A 95 -16.56 19.42 0.03
C LEU A 95 -17.56 18.32 0.36
N ASP A 96 -18.46 18.08 -0.58
CA ASP A 96 -19.43 16.99 -0.54
C ASP A 96 -18.72 15.69 -0.14
N PRO A 97 -19.14 15.01 0.94
CA PRO A 97 -18.50 13.78 1.40
C PRO A 97 -18.54 12.63 0.37
N THR A 98 -19.25 12.81 -0.74
CA THR A 98 -19.33 11.85 -1.85
C THR A 98 -18.17 11.95 -2.85
N HIS A 99 -17.39 13.04 -2.87
CA HIS A 99 -16.18 13.11 -3.71
C HIS A 99 -15.05 12.29 -3.05
N LYS A 100 -14.91 11.04 -3.46
CA LYS A 100 -13.77 10.19 -3.12
C LYS A 100 -12.55 10.72 -3.87
N LEU A 101 -11.53 11.14 -3.12
CA LEU A 101 -10.28 11.58 -3.71
C LEU A 101 -9.55 10.40 -4.38
N PRO A 102 -8.86 10.61 -5.51
CA PRO A 102 -7.99 9.62 -6.10
C PRO A 102 -6.83 9.31 -5.13
N ILE A 103 -6.32 8.08 -5.19
CA ILE A 103 -5.26 7.61 -4.28
C ILE A 103 -3.97 8.43 -4.43
N SER A 104 -3.71 8.96 -5.63
CA SER A 104 -2.57 9.84 -5.92
C SER A 104 -2.58 11.14 -5.10
N ASP A 105 -3.76 11.62 -4.72
CA ASP A 105 -3.93 12.90 -4.03
C ASP A 105 -4.04 12.77 -2.51
N ILE A 106 -4.05 11.54 -2.02
CA ILE A 106 -4.09 11.27 -0.57
C ILE A 106 -2.75 11.62 0.06
N ARG A 107 -2.79 12.52 1.04
CA ARG A 107 -1.62 12.94 1.81
C ARG A 107 -1.59 12.28 3.18
N ILE A 108 -0.38 12.03 3.65
CA ILE A 108 -0.13 11.42 4.95
C ILE A 108 -0.21 12.49 6.04
N ASP A 109 -0.77 12.14 7.19
CA ASP A 109 -0.90 13.03 8.36
C ASP A 109 0.30 12.85 9.30
N TYR A 110 1.35 13.63 9.10
CA TYR A 110 2.54 13.65 9.95
C TYR A 110 2.39 14.47 11.24
N SER A 111 1.21 15.06 11.50
CA SER A 111 0.94 15.72 12.79
C SER A 111 0.90 14.72 13.96
N LYS A 112 0.77 13.43 13.67
CA LYS A 112 0.75 12.32 14.62
C LYS A 112 2.09 11.59 14.62
N PRO A 113 2.58 11.11 15.75
CA PRO A 113 3.85 10.39 15.86
C PRO A 113 3.74 8.93 15.40
N TRP A 114 3.06 8.69 14.27
CA TRP A 114 2.78 7.33 13.78
C TRP A 114 4.04 6.61 13.31
N VAL A 115 5.02 7.33 12.75
CA VAL A 115 6.31 6.75 12.31
C VAL A 115 6.97 6.05 13.50
N LEU A 116 7.25 6.79 14.57
CA LEU A 116 7.84 6.24 15.79
C LEU A 116 7.01 5.12 16.42
N GLN A 117 5.66 5.21 16.33
CA GLN A 117 4.78 4.15 16.84
C GLN A 117 4.89 2.88 16.02
N HIS A 118 4.98 2.99 14.68
CA HIS A 118 5.14 1.83 13.79
C HIS A 118 6.51 1.20 13.94
N GLU A 119 7.59 2.00 14.00
CA GLU A 119 8.95 1.49 14.25
C GLU A 119 9.02 0.70 15.54
N ARG A 120 8.56 1.26 16.65
CA ARG A 120 8.52 0.57 17.95
C ARG A 120 7.68 -0.70 17.93
N ALA A 121 6.56 -0.69 17.20
CA ALA A 121 5.71 -1.87 17.08
C ALA A 121 6.40 -2.96 16.25
N ILE A 122 7.08 -2.60 15.16
CA ILE A 122 7.86 -3.51 14.31
C ILE A 122 9.06 -4.06 15.12
N GLU A 123 9.78 -3.21 15.83
CA GLU A 123 10.90 -3.63 16.70
C GLU A 123 10.44 -4.59 17.80
N ALA A 124 9.33 -4.28 18.47
CA ALA A 124 8.77 -5.15 19.50
C ALA A 124 8.26 -6.51 18.95
N ALA A 125 7.81 -6.54 17.69
CA ALA A 125 7.35 -7.75 17.03
C ALA A 125 8.52 -8.62 16.53
N TYR A 126 9.55 -8.00 15.93
CA TYR A 126 10.55 -8.68 15.13
C TYR A 126 11.99 -8.51 15.64
N GLY A 127 12.23 -7.78 16.72
CA GLY A 127 13.59 -7.58 17.27
C GLY A 127 14.32 -8.88 17.65
N ASN A 128 13.59 -9.99 17.81
CA ASN A 128 14.17 -11.33 18.04
C ASN A 128 14.19 -12.18 16.75
N SER A 129 13.81 -11.64 15.60
CA SER A 129 13.87 -12.37 14.33
C SER A 129 15.29 -12.40 13.81
N PRO A 130 15.72 -13.49 13.13
CA PRO A 130 17.10 -13.69 12.71
C PRO A 130 17.65 -12.60 11.79
N PHE A 131 16.82 -11.99 10.98
CA PHE A 131 17.22 -11.01 9.97
C PHE A 131 16.77 -9.58 10.25
N PHE A 132 16.17 -9.30 11.41
CA PHE A 132 15.67 -7.96 11.74
C PHE A 132 16.77 -6.89 11.68
N GLU A 133 17.90 -7.14 12.32
CA GLU A 133 19.04 -6.20 12.38
C GLU A 133 19.66 -5.91 11.00
N TYR A 134 19.47 -6.79 10.01
CA TYR A 134 20.00 -6.59 8.66
C TYR A 134 19.17 -5.65 7.80
N TYR A 135 17.85 -5.58 8.03
CA TYR A 135 16.93 -4.89 7.12
C TYR A 135 16.24 -3.68 7.76
N LYS A 136 16.21 -3.58 9.10
CA LYS A 136 15.46 -2.54 9.80
C LYS A 136 15.84 -1.13 9.39
N ASP A 137 17.13 -0.84 9.26
CA ASP A 137 17.62 0.52 9.05
C ASP A 137 17.19 1.07 7.69
N GLU A 138 17.20 0.25 6.65
CA GLU A 138 16.74 0.63 5.32
C GLU A 138 15.21 0.87 5.30
N ILE A 139 14.44 0.02 5.97
CA ILE A 139 12.98 0.14 6.06
C ILE A 139 12.58 1.38 6.87
N PHE A 140 13.24 1.63 7.99
CA PHE A 140 12.96 2.80 8.84
C PHE A 140 13.39 4.09 8.17
N ALA A 141 14.50 4.10 7.42
CA ALA A 141 14.91 5.26 6.63
C ALA A 141 13.83 5.73 5.64
N VAL A 142 13.08 4.80 5.03
CA VAL A 142 11.95 5.17 4.17
C VAL A 142 10.80 5.77 4.97
N LEU A 143 10.50 5.27 6.17
CA LEU A 143 9.46 5.86 7.04
C LEU A 143 9.85 7.27 7.51
N ASP A 144 11.13 7.48 7.84
CA ASP A 144 11.68 8.76 8.27
C ASP A 144 11.85 9.78 7.14
N SER A 145 11.78 9.37 5.89
CA SER A 145 11.93 10.26 4.72
C SER A 145 10.76 11.23 4.53
N HIS A 146 9.68 11.06 5.29
CA HIS A 146 8.50 11.95 5.30
C HIS A 146 7.89 12.19 3.92
N ILE A 147 7.78 11.15 3.11
CA ILE A 147 7.11 11.21 1.80
C ILE A 147 5.66 11.68 1.99
N GLU A 148 5.28 12.78 1.33
CA GLU A 148 4.00 13.43 1.57
C GLU A 148 2.77 12.64 1.13
N THR A 149 2.88 11.89 0.02
CA THR A 149 1.74 11.20 -0.59
C THR A 149 1.69 9.72 -0.20
N LEU A 150 0.48 9.22 0.01
CA LEU A 150 0.26 7.80 0.32
C LEU A 150 0.77 6.88 -0.80
N LEU A 151 0.48 7.23 -2.05
CA LEU A 151 0.97 6.47 -3.20
C LEU A 151 2.49 6.46 -3.24
N GLY A 152 3.14 7.61 -3.06
CA GLY A 152 4.59 7.72 -3.06
C GLY A 152 5.25 6.85 -2.01
N LEU A 153 4.80 6.91 -0.76
CA LEU A 153 5.34 6.08 0.33
C LEU A 153 5.15 4.59 0.05
N ASN A 154 3.96 4.19 -0.37
CA ASN A 154 3.68 2.78 -0.65
C ASN A 154 4.54 2.25 -1.82
N MET A 155 4.78 3.07 -2.85
CA MET A 155 5.62 2.69 -3.99
C MET A 155 7.09 2.54 -3.59
N GLU A 156 7.60 3.45 -2.77
CA GLU A 156 8.97 3.39 -2.26
C GLU A 156 9.16 2.14 -1.39
N LEU A 157 8.26 1.91 -0.44
CA LEU A 157 8.27 0.69 0.39
C LEU A 157 8.14 -0.58 -0.44
N THR A 158 7.24 -0.62 -1.42
CA THR A 158 7.09 -1.81 -2.29
C THR A 158 8.36 -2.05 -3.09
N SER A 159 8.99 -1.00 -3.61
CA SER A 159 10.25 -1.07 -4.35
C SER A 159 11.39 -1.59 -3.50
N LEU A 160 11.57 -1.04 -2.30
CA LEU A 160 12.58 -1.48 -1.36
C LEU A 160 12.37 -2.94 -0.96
N LEU A 161 11.14 -3.31 -0.58
CA LEU A 161 10.83 -4.67 -0.13
C LEU A 161 10.99 -5.72 -1.25
N CYS A 162 10.70 -5.36 -2.51
CA CYS A 162 11.06 -6.23 -3.64
C CYS A 162 12.56 -6.46 -3.72
N GLU A 163 13.36 -5.40 -3.58
CA GLU A 163 14.82 -5.49 -3.60
C GLU A 163 15.35 -6.36 -2.47
N LEU A 164 14.91 -6.11 -1.23
CA LEU A 164 15.32 -6.88 -0.07
C LEU A 164 14.90 -8.35 -0.12
N CYS A 165 13.77 -8.65 -0.75
CA CYS A 165 13.33 -10.03 -0.98
C CYS A 165 13.99 -10.67 -2.22
N GLY A 166 14.75 -9.94 -3.04
CA GLY A 166 15.32 -10.44 -4.28
C GLY A 166 14.32 -10.61 -5.42
N ILE A 167 13.19 -9.91 -5.38
CA ILE A 167 12.16 -9.91 -6.43
C ILE A 167 12.49 -8.87 -7.49
N GLU A 168 12.48 -9.26 -8.76
CA GLU A 168 12.68 -8.33 -9.86
C GLU A 168 11.49 -7.36 -10.00
N LYS A 169 11.77 -6.06 -10.00
CA LYS A 169 10.74 -5.00 -10.13
C LYS A 169 10.17 -4.98 -11.54
N ARG A 170 8.96 -5.51 -11.73
CA ARG A 170 8.28 -5.61 -13.04
C ARG A 170 6.91 -4.94 -13.04
N PHE A 171 6.67 -3.94 -12.18
CA PHE A 171 5.38 -3.26 -12.11
C PHE A 171 5.46 -1.84 -12.67
N SER A 172 4.35 -1.38 -13.21
CA SER A 172 4.13 -0.01 -13.67
C SER A 172 2.94 0.63 -12.97
N LEU A 173 2.84 1.96 -13.00
CA LEU A 173 1.66 2.67 -12.52
C LEU A 173 0.67 2.89 -13.65
N SER A 174 -0.62 2.79 -13.35
CA SER A 174 -1.65 3.19 -14.30
C SER A 174 -1.64 4.72 -14.52
N THR A 175 -1.89 5.14 -15.75
CA THR A 175 -2.01 6.57 -16.10
C THR A 175 -3.46 7.05 -16.13
N LYS A 176 -4.42 6.13 -16.07
CA LYS A 176 -5.85 6.36 -16.04
C LYS A 176 -6.54 5.24 -15.26
N TYR A 177 -7.69 5.54 -14.66
CA TYR A 177 -8.47 4.53 -13.97
C TYR A 177 -8.96 3.42 -14.91
N GLU A 178 -8.66 2.19 -14.55
CA GLU A 178 -9.13 1.01 -15.26
C GLU A 178 -10.43 0.48 -14.63
N ASN A 179 -11.51 0.56 -15.41
CA ASN A 179 -12.82 0.08 -14.95
C ASN A 179 -12.82 -1.45 -14.92
N PRO A 180 -13.12 -2.10 -13.77
CA PRO A 180 -13.17 -3.57 -13.65
C PRO A 180 -14.07 -4.28 -14.66
N GLN A 181 -15.14 -3.59 -15.12
CA GLN A 181 -16.10 -4.13 -16.10
C GLN A 181 -15.61 -4.03 -17.56
N LYS A 182 -14.51 -3.30 -17.81
CA LYS A 182 -13.96 -3.02 -19.14
C LYS A 182 -12.49 -3.42 -19.26
N THR A 183 -11.99 -4.18 -18.30
CA THR A 183 -10.63 -4.72 -18.37
C THR A 183 -10.49 -5.72 -19.51
N GLU A 184 -9.32 -5.78 -20.10
CA GLU A 184 -9.02 -6.74 -21.17
C GLU A 184 -9.28 -8.18 -20.71
N PRO A 185 -9.73 -9.08 -21.59
CA PRO A 185 -10.15 -10.44 -21.22
C PRO A 185 -9.10 -11.26 -20.48
N ASP A 186 -7.82 -10.93 -20.65
CA ASP A 186 -6.67 -11.64 -20.06
C ASP A 186 -6.05 -10.88 -18.85
N THR A 187 -6.80 -9.94 -18.27
CA THR A 187 -6.38 -9.19 -17.09
C THR A 187 -7.08 -9.69 -15.84
N LEU A 188 -6.30 -10.09 -14.84
CA LEU A 188 -6.79 -10.43 -13.52
C LEU A 188 -6.81 -9.19 -12.61
N ASP A 189 -7.98 -8.78 -12.17
CA ASP A 189 -8.15 -7.66 -11.25
C ASP A 189 -8.13 -8.16 -9.79
N LEU A 190 -7.03 -7.90 -9.07
CA LEU A 190 -6.86 -8.25 -7.67
C LEU A 190 -7.02 -7.06 -6.71
N ARG A 191 -7.41 -5.88 -7.19
CA ARG A 191 -7.56 -4.66 -6.36
C ARG A 191 -8.53 -4.81 -5.19
N SER A 192 -9.57 -5.62 -5.37
CA SER A 192 -10.56 -5.91 -4.33
C SER A 192 -10.38 -7.31 -3.72
N ALA A 193 -9.65 -8.20 -4.36
CA ALA A 193 -9.39 -9.55 -3.89
C ALA A 193 -8.34 -9.55 -2.75
N ILE A 194 -7.25 -8.79 -2.92
CA ILE A 194 -6.25 -8.61 -1.87
C ILE A 194 -6.73 -7.54 -0.88
N HIS A 195 -7.48 -7.99 0.12
CA HIS A 195 -8.11 -7.08 1.09
C HIS A 195 -8.19 -7.73 2.48
N PRO A 196 -8.00 -6.97 3.59
CA PRO A 196 -7.98 -7.52 4.97
C PRO A 196 -9.21 -8.31 5.38
N LYS A 197 -10.33 -8.13 4.70
CA LYS A 197 -11.61 -8.79 5.00
C LYS A 197 -11.94 -9.94 4.04
N VAL A 198 -11.08 -10.22 3.08
CA VAL A 198 -11.28 -11.25 2.06
C VAL A 198 -10.32 -12.40 2.35
N SER A 199 -10.84 -13.61 2.30
CA SER A 199 -10.00 -14.81 2.43
C SER A 199 -9.13 -14.98 1.19
N VAL A 200 -7.89 -15.42 1.38
CA VAL A 200 -6.83 -15.57 0.38
C VAL A 200 -7.14 -16.61 -0.72
N SER A 201 -8.25 -17.32 -0.64
CA SER A 201 -8.55 -18.52 -1.42
C SER A 201 -8.62 -18.38 -2.96
N ASN A 202 -8.59 -17.16 -3.50
CA ASN A 202 -8.83 -16.93 -4.94
C ASN A 202 -7.63 -16.30 -5.69
N ASN A 203 -6.46 -16.23 -5.07
CA ASN A 203 -5.27 -15.72 -5.74
C ASN A 203 -4.48 -16.87 -6.40
N PRO A 204 -4.46 -16.98 -7.75
CA PRO A 204 -3.79 -18.10 -8.43
C PRO A 204 -2.26 -18.07 -8.29
N PHE A 205 -1.68 -16.94 -7.90
CA PHE A 205 -0.24 -16.75 -7.72
C PHE A 205 0.23 -17.07 -6.31
N TYR A 206 -0.67 -17.22 -5.35
CA TYR A 206 -0.31 -17.46 -3.96
C TYR A 206 -0.76 -18.84 -3.49
N LYS A 207 0.19 -19.58 -2.98
CA LYS A 207 -0.06 -20.82 -2.25
C LYS A 207 0.56 -20.70 -0.87
N GLU A 208 -0.28 -20.77 0.15
CA GLU A 208 0.18 -20.70 1.53
C GLU A 208 1.27 -21.74 1.81
N LYS A 209 2.42 -21.27 2.27
CA LYS A 209 3.55 -22.08 2.75
C LYS A 209 3.90 -21.62 4.15
N ALA A 210 3.96 -22.55 5.09
CA ALA A 210 4.37 -22.25 6.44
C ALA A 210 5.88 -21.98 6.50
N TYR A 211 6.26 -20.93 7.18
CA TYR A 211 7.63 -20.54 7.50
C TYR A 211 7.78 -20.27 8.99
N TYR A 212 9.00 -20.11 9.46
CA TYR A 212 9.23 -19.79 10.87
C TYR A 212 8.68 -18.40 11.20
N GLN A 213 7.97 -18.28 12.34
CA GLN A 213 7.49 -17.01 12.90
C GLN A 213 7.85 -16.96 14.38
N VAL A 214 8.28 -15.80 14.89
CA VAL A 214 8.74 -15.61 16.27
C VAL A 214 7.72 -16.15 17.30
N PHE A 215 6.44 -15.99 17.02
CA PHE A 215 5.36 -16.35 17.95
C PHE A 215 4.64 -17.67 17.58
N THR A 216 5.23 -18.51 16.73
CA THR A 216 4.64 -19.80 16.31
C THR A 216 4.29 -20.70 17.48
N ASN A 217 5.12 -20.71 18.53
CA ASN A 217 4.85 -21.52 19.74
C ASN A 217 3.56 -21.11 20.48
N LYS A 218 3.13 -19.86 20.32
CA LYS A 218 1.94 -19.34 21.03
C LYS A 218 0.68 -19.38 20.18
N TYR A 219 0.80 -19.08 18.89
CA TYR A 219 -0.37 -18.89 18.01
C TYR A 219 -0.45 -19.90 16.87
N GLY A 220 0.56 -20.78 16.71
CA GLY A 220 0.72 -21.53 15.47
C GLY A 220 1.18 -20.65 14.33
N PHE A 221 1.16 -21.20 13.12
CA PHE A 221 1.42 -20.42 11.92
C PHE A 221 0.26 -19.48 11.60
N THR A 222 0.55 -18.21 11.44
CA THR A 222 -0.43 -17.17 11.07
C THR A 222 -0.16 -16.75 9.63
N PRO A 223 -1.01 -17.13 8.66
CA PRO A 223 -0.76 -16.88 7.25
C PRO A 223 -0.98 -15.42 6.85
N ASN A 224 -0.43 -15.07 5.70
CA ASN A 224 -0.69 -13.82 4.97
C ASN A 224 -0.55 -12.53 5.81
N LEU A 225 0.43 -12.50 6.69
CA LEU A 225 0.86 -11.27 7.36
C LEU A 225 1.57 -10.33 6.37
N SER A 226 1.96 -9.15 6.83
CA SER A 226 2.85 -8.26 6.08
C SER A 226 4.10 -9.02 5.64
N ILE A 227 4.64 -8.68 4.47
CA ILE A 227 5.92 -9.20 3.98
C ILE A 227 7.07 -9.01 4.99
N LEU A 228 6.96 -8.03 5.90
CA LEU A 228 7.92 -7.83 6.98
C LEU A 228 8.09 -9.08 7.83
N ASP A 229 6.99 -9.80 8.10
CA ASP A 229 7.04 -11.04 8.89
C ASP A 229 7.89 -12.10 8.18
N LEU A 230 7.68 -12.28 6.90
CA LEU A 230 8.46 -13.23 6.09
C LEU A 230 9.92 -12.78 5.96
N LEU A 231 10.16 -11.51 5.61
CA LEU A 231 11.51 -10.98 5.39
C LEU A 231 12.38 -11.05 6.65
N PHE A 232 11.85 -10.65 7.81
CA PHE A 232 12.61 -10.66 9.04
C PHE A 232 12.89 -12.07 9.58
N ASN A 233 12.06 -13.05 9.24
CA ASN A 233 12.25 -14.43 9.69
C ASN A 233 13.06 -15.29 8.72
N GLU A 234 12.90 -15.14 7.40
CA GLU A 234 13.52 -15.99 6.38
C GLU A 234 14.61 -15.26 5.57
N GLY A 235 14.67 -13.93 5.65
CA GLY A 235 15.70 -13.12 5.00
C GLY A 235 15.80 -13.37 3.49
N PRO A 236 17.00 -13.68 2.97
CA PRO A 236 17.22 -13.92 1.53
C PRO A 236 16.42 -15.10 0.97
N ASN A 237 15.94 -16.01 1.85
CA ASN A 237 15.17 -17.17 1.44
C ASN A 237 13.68 -16.87 1.27
N SER A 238 13.24 -15.62 1.51
CA SER A 238 11.83 -15.21 1.46
C SER A 238 11.13 -15.58 0.16
N VAL A 239 11.81 -15.46 -1.00
CA VAL A 239 11.27 -15.82 -2.32
C VAL A 239 10.81 -17.27 -2.37
N SER A 240 11.44 -18.20 -1.65
CA SER A 240 11.06 -19.62 -1.64
C SER A 240 9.67 -19.87 -1.05
N PHE A 241 9.10 -18.89 -0.36
CA PHE A 241 7.78 -18.95 0.29
C PHE A 241 6.69 -18.15 -0.44
N LEU A 242 7.04 -17.45 -1.51
CA LEU A 242 6.13 -16.67 -2.38
C LEU A 242 5.47 -17.48 -3.52
#